data_e161da7a030e0051b422b0081523c819
#
_entry.id   e161da7a030e0051b422b0081523c819
#
_cell.length_a   1.000
_cell.length_b   1.000
_cell.length_c   1.000
_cell.angle_alpha   90.00
_cell.angle_beta   90.00
_cell.angle_gamma   90.00
#
_symmetry.space_group_name_H-M   'P 1'
#
loop_
_entity.id
_entity.type
_entity.pdbx_description
1 polymer ?
#
loop_
_entity_poly.entity_id
_entity_poly.type
_entity_poly.pdbx_seq_one_letter_code
_entity_poly.pdbx_strand_id
1 'polypeptide(L)'
;MVSGNYSITIPMQDMNKKIRVTQTVARRGESDKEEVTVKGVPAPKPSINSMDTDDTRVTGKGVPNSKVYVRIPGRVERHVDVDGNGDWYLDTGLLNGGQEIIVHQELPRKLNSEEAKINVKQLPALGVPRIDYVDSSHDRVWGWADPGATVDVHVHGIVRQNVIADGSGRWNLHIGQERGNARIEVRQMKTGRPWSGMAVSNVVQLPALGNPSIDQMNTAQDHIYGWASAWATVKVHVHGVFIRDVQADGSRKMGNTLRI
;
A
#
# COMPACT_ATOMS: atom_id res chain seq x y z
N MET A 1 -16.86 -76.54 2.93
CA MET A 1 -16.88 -75.92 1.59
C MET A 1 -15.52 -75.27 1.37
N VAL A 2 -14.82 -75.62 0.29
CA VAL A 2 -13.55 -74.95 -0.06
C VAL A 2 -13.92 -73.59 -0.68
N SER A 3 -13.50 -72.47 -0.09
CA SER A 3 -13.70 -71.16 -0.65
C SER A 3 -12.59 -70.88 -1.68
N GLY A 4 -12.94 -70.39 -2.86
CA GLY A 4 -12.02 -69.99 -3.92
C GLY A 4 -12.04 -68.47 -4.07
N ASN A 5 -10.86 -67.81 -4.37
CA ASN A 5 -10.76 -66.44 -4.77
C ASN A 5 -10.91 -66.27 -6.27
N TYR A 6 -11.52 -65.20 -6.72
CA TYR A 6 -11.57 -64.80 -8.11
C TYR A 6 -11.15 -63.34 -8.31
N SER A 7 -10.65 -63.02 -9.51
CA SER A 7 -10.30 -61.66 -9.91
C SER A 7 -10.73 -61.46 -11.37
N ILE A 8 -11.39 -60.34 -11.63
CA ILE A 8 -11.85 -59.97 -12.98
C ILE A 8 -11.49 -58.51 -13.22
N THR A 9 -10.82 -58.23 -14.32
CA THR A 9 -10.57 -56.84 -14.76
C THR A 9 -11.83 -56.31 -15.43
N ILE A 10 -12.32 -55.21 -14.96
CA ILE A 10 -13.48 -54.49 -15.55
C ILE A 10 -13.05 -53.07 -15.92
N PRO A 11 -13.68 -52.40 -16.90
CA PRO A 11 -13.47 -50.99 -17.17
C PRO A 11 -13.71 -50.16 -15.91
N MET A 12 -13.04 -48.98 -15.82
CA MET A 12 -13.29 -48.02 -14.71
C MET A 12 -14.77 -47.66 -14.64
N GLN A 13 -15.33 -47.72 -13.46
CA GLN A 13 -16.73 -47.44 -13.18
C GLN A 13 -16.90 -46.05 -12.59
N ASP A 14 -18.03 -45.39 -12.87
CA ASP A 14 -18.43 -44.15 -12.22
C ASP A 14 -18.90 -44.40 -10.79
N MET A 15 -18.82 -43.39 -9.93
CA MET A 15 -19.33 -43.43 -8.56
C MET A 15 -20.83 -43.81 -8.54
N ASN A 16 -21.24 -44.45 -7.47
CA ASN A 16 -22.62 -44.88 -7.21
C ASN A 16 -23.16 -45.92 -8.18
N LYS A 17 -22.31 -46.43 -9.11
CA LYS A 17 -22.69 -47.61 -9.93
C LYS A 17 -22.66 -48.85 -9.07
N LYS A 18 -23.61 -49.75 -9.36
CA LYS A 18 -23.74 -51.03 -8.67
C LYS A 18 -23.09 -52.13 -9.49
N ILE A 19 -22.19 -52.86 -8.87
CA ILE A 19 -21.59 -54.08 -9.46
C ILE A 19 -22.25 -55.26 -8.78
N ARG A 20 -22.74 -56.17 -9.59
CA ARG A 20 -23.43 -57.39 -9.14
C ARG A 20 -22.66 -58.63 -9.62
N VAL A 21 -22.55 -59.58 -8.75
CA VAL A 21 -21.94 -60.87 -9.06
C VAL A 21 -22.84 -62.01 -8.62
N THR A 22 -22.83 -63.05 -9.39
CA THR A 22 -23.47 -64.32 -9.08
C THR A 22 -22.49 -65.48 -9.36
N GLN A 23 -22.69 -66.62 -8.81
CA GLN A 23 -21.87 -67.81 -9.09
C GLN A 23 -22.75 -69.01 -9.50
N THR A 24 -22.21 -69.83 -10.38
CA THR A 24 -22.84 -71.10 -10.78
C THR A 24 -21.81 -72.25 -10.75
N VAL A 25 -22.24 -73.43 -10.46
CA VAL A 25 -21.46 -74.68 -10.56
C VAL A 25 -22.24 -75.68 -11.41
N ALA A 26 -21.53 -76.45 -12.15
CA ALA A 26 -22.17 -77.46 -13.01
C ALA A 26 -23.23 -78.28 -12.23
N ARG A 27 -24.44 -78.40 -12.80
CA ARG A 27 -25.62 -79.09 -12.24
C ARG A 27 -26.24 -78.48 -11.00
N ARG A 28 -25.89 -77.16 -10.71
CA ARG A 28 -26.55 -76.39 -9.66
C ARG A 28 -27.09 -75.07 -10.23
N GLY A 29 -28.13 -74.51 -9.64
CA GLY A 29 -28.65 -73.19 -10.03
C GLY A 29 -27.70 -72.08 -9.76
N GLU A 30 -27.99 -70.90 -10.32
CA GLU A 30 -27.29 -69.65 -10.04
C GLU A 30 -27.55 -69.21 -8.59
N SER A 31 -26.54 -68.68 -7.93
CA SER A 31 -26.67 -68.09 -6.55
C SER A 31 -27.50 -66.86 -6.55
N ASP A 32 -27.89 -66.41 -5.38
CA ASP A 32 -28.33 -65.02 -5.15
C ASP A 32 -27.24 -64.02 -5.54
N LYS A 33 -27.68 -62.84 -5.84
CA LYS A 33 -26.81 -61.73 -6.28
C LYS A 33 -26.17 -61.06 -5.07
N GLU A 34 -24.83 -60.93 -5.12
CA GLU A 34 -24.13 -60.00 -4.25
C GLU A 34 -23.93 -58.69 -4.98
N GLU A 35 -24.08 -57.59 -4.28
CA GLU A 35 -24.03 -56.24 -4.84
C GLU A 35 -23.09 -55.34 -4.04
N VAL A 36 -22.23 -54.61 -4.75
CA VAL A 36 -21.40 -53.55 -4.16
C VAL A 36 -21.58 -52.25 -4.92
N THR A 37 -21.65 -51.16 -4.22
CA THR A 37 -21.69 -49.81 -4.82
C THR A 37 -20.28 -49.27 -4.94
N VAL A 38 -19.94 -48.77 -6.12
CA VAL A 38 -18.65 -48.11 -6.39
C VAL A 38 -18.57 -46.84 -5.58
N LYS A 39 -17.62 -46.78 -4.63
CA LYS A 39 -17.37 -45.62 -3.82
C LYS A 39 -16.44 -44.64 -4.56
N GLY A 40 -16.70 -43.33 -4.44
CA GLY A 40 -15.81 -42.31 -4.94
C GLY A 40 -14.53 -42.22 -4.10
N VAL A 41 -13.40 -41.94 -4.75
CA VAL A 41 -12.14 -41.61 -4.10
C VAL A 41 -11.98 -40.08 -4.13
N PRO A 42 -11.67 -39.42 -3.03
CA PRO A 42 -11.43 -37.97 -3.04
C PRO A 42 -10.30 -37.57 -3.98
N ALA A 43 -10.44 -36.42 -4.62
CA ALA A 43 -9.34 -35.79 -5.32
C ALA A 43 -8.20 -35.41 -4.34
N PRO A 44 -6.94 -35.40 -4.77
CA PRO A 44 -5.86 -34.89 -3.95
C PRO A 44 -6.16 -33.43 -3.51
N LYS A 45 -5.70 -33.03 -2.33
CA LYS A 45 -5.85 -31.67 -1.82
C LYS A 45 -4.96 -30.72 -2.62
N PRO A 46 -5.47 -29.58 -3.14
CA PRO A 46 -4.63 -28.57 -3.80
C PRO A 46 -3.79 -27.80 -2.77
N SER A 47 -2.74 -27.11 -3.21
CA SER A 47 -2.01 -26.16 -2.37
C SER A 47 -2.35 -24.71 -2.74
N ILE A 48 -2.15 -23.81 -1.78
CA ILE A 48 -2.22 -22.36 -1.96
C ILE A 48 -0.88 -21.79 -1.52
N ASN A 49 -0.29 -20.92 -2.33
CA ASN A 49 0.90 -20.17 -1.93
C ASN A 49 0.50 -19.05 -0.96
N SER A 50 1.45 -18.59 -0.14
CA SER A 50 1.23 -17.41 0.72
C SER A 50 0.85 -16.20 -0.13
N MET A 51 -0.02 -15.35 0.40
CA MET A 51 -0.47 -14.11 -0.21
C MET A 51 -0.40 -12.98 0.82
N ASP A 52 0.18 -11.86 0.44
CA ASP A 52 0.26 -10.65 1.26
C ASP A 52 -0.75 -9.60 0.78
N THR A 53 -0.94 -8.55 1.56
CA THR A 53 -1.95 -7.50 1.26
C THR A 53 -1.62 -6.62 0.07
N ASP A 54 -0.40 -6.66 -0.49
CA ASP A 54 -0.03 -5.97 -1.74
C ASP A 54 -0.09 -6.88 -2.98
N ASP A 55 -0.36 -8.18 -2.79
CA ASP A 55 -0.62 -9.10 -3.89
C ASP A 55 -2.02 -8.90 -4.47
N THR A 56 -2.14 -9.02 -5.78
CA THR A 56 -3.43 -8.95 -6.50
C THR A 56 -3.89 -10.29 -7.04
N ARG A 57 -3.11 -11.35 -6.80
CA ARG A 57 -3.31 -12.68 -7.37
C ARG A 57 -3.02 -13.76 -6.34
N VAL A 58 -3.95 -14.70 -6.18
CA VAL A 58 -3.70 -15.94 -5.44
C VAL A 58 -3.21 -17.02 -6.41
N THR A 59 -2.25 -17.82 -5.98
CA THR A 59 -1.63 -18.89 -6.79
C THR A 59 -1.51 -20.18 -5.99
N GLY A 60 -1.28 -21.29 -6.68
CA GLY A 60 -1.02 -22.58 -6.04
C GLY A 60 -0.77 -23.71 -6.99
N LYS A 61 -0.80 -24.93 -6.48
CA LYS A 61 -0.65 -26.16 -7.25
C LYS A 61 -1.87 -27.04 -7.11
N GLY A 62 -2.18 -27.76 -8.19
CA GLY A 62 -3.25 -28.73 -8.27
C GLY A 62 -2.87 -29.89 -9.20
N VAL A 63 -3.81 -30.79 -9.45
CA VAL A 63 -3.63 -31.86 -10.43
C VAL A 63 -3.76 -31.27 -11.83
N PRO A 64 -2.82 -31.51 -12.76
CA PRO A 64 -2.94 -31.03 -14.13
C PRO A 64 -4.30 -31.35 -14.77
N ASN A 65 -4.85 -30.38 -15.49
CA ASN A 65 -6.15 -30.43 -16.16
C ASN A 65 -7.36 -30.62 -15.22
N SER A 66 -7.23 -30.34 -13.92
CA SER A 66 -8.33 -30.25 -12.97
C SER A 66 -8.87 -28.81 -12.88
N LYS A 67 -9.98 -28.63 -12.18
CA LYS A 67 -10.52 -27.31 -11.80
C LYS A 67 -10.28 -27.07 -10.32
N VAL A 68 -9.74 -25.89 -9.99
CA VAL A 68 -9.63 -25.40 -8.61
C VAL A 68 -10.70 -24.35 -8.38
N TYR A 69 -11.53 -24.58 -7.39
CA TYR A 69 -12.55 -23.64 -6.92
C TYR A 69 -11.96 -22.80 -5.79
N VAL A 70 -12.11 -21.49 -5.89
CA VAL A 70 -11.57 -20.51 -4.96
C VAL A 70 -12.73 -19.75 -4.32
N ARG A 71 -12.89 -19.92 -3.02
CA ARG A 71 -13.89 -19.25 -2.21
C ARG A 71 -13.21 -18.23 -1.28
N ILE A 72 -13.65 -16.98 -1.38
CA ILE A 72 -13.24 -15.87 -0.53
C ILE A 72 -14.52 -15.38 0.15
N PRO A 73 -14.62 -15.42 1.49
CA PRO A 73 -15.80 -14.96 2.20
C PRO A 73 -16.24 -13.55 1.78
N GLY A 74 -17.53 -13.40 1.49
CA GLY A 74 -18.12 -12.16 0.97
C GLY A 74 -18.00 -11.95 -0.55
N ARG A 75 -17.40 -12.88 -1.29
CA ARG A 75 -17.32 -12.87 -2.75
C ARG A 75 -17.97 -14.11 -3.36
N VAL A 76 -18.35 -14.00 -4.64
CA VAL A 76 -18.82 -15.15 -5.40
C VAL A 76 -17.67 -16.14 -5.59
N GLU A 77 -17.92 -17.43 -5.37
CA GLU A 77 -16.95 -18.49 -5.63
C GLU A 77 -16.59 -18.53 -7.13
N ARG A 78 -15.33 -18.68 -7.43
CA ARG A 78 -14.79 -18.73 -8.79
C ARG A 78 -13.98 -20.00 -8.97
N HIS A 79 -13.82 -20.47 -10.21
CA HIS A 79 -12.93 -21.57 -10.52
C HIS A 79 -11.93 -21.17 -11.59
N VAL A 80 -10.80 -21.86 -11.60
CA VAL A 80 -9.73 -21.76 -12.58
C VAL A 80 -9.26 -23.16 -12.99
N ASP A 81 -8.78 -23.28 -14.20
CA ASP A 81 -8.18 -24.53 -14.67
C ASP A 81 -6.73 -24.63 -14.20
N VAL A 82 -6.30 -25.82 -13.84
CA VAL A 82 -4.91 -26.14 -13.52
C VAL A 82 -4.20 -26.48 -14.81
N ASP A 83 -3.07 -25.82 -15.07
CA ASP A 83 -2.30 -26.03 -16.29
C ASP A 83 -1.57 -27.39 -16.32
N GLY A 84 -0.87 -27.66 -17.44
CA GLY A 84 -0.12 -28.93 -17.61
C GLY A 84 1.04 -29.13 -16.63
N ASN A 85 1.53 -28.04 -15.97
CA ASN A 85 2.58 -28.08 -14.95
C ASN A 85 2.01 -28.20 -13.53
N GLY A 86 0.69 -28.23 -13.41
CA GLY A 86 0.00 -28.26 -12.14
C GLY A 86 -0.13 -26.88 -11.48
N ASP A 87 0.12 -25.78 -12.21
CA ASP A 87 -0.02 -24.43 -11.68
C ASP A 87 -1.44 -23.90 -11.91
N TRP A 88 -1.93 -23.12 -10.93
CA TRP A 88 -3.17 -22.37 -11.06
C TRP A 88 -3.02 -20.97 -10.46
N TYR A 89 -3.76 -20.01 -10.96
CA TYR A 89 -3.86 -18.68 -10.39
C TYR A 89 -5.24 -18.05 -10.59
N LEU A 90 -5.59 -17.15 -9.71
CA LEU A 90 -6.80 -16.32 -9.80
C LEU A 90 -6.49 -14.88 -9.47
N ASP A 91 -6.83 -13.96 -10.38
CA ASP A 91 -6.77 -12.51 -10.09
C ASP A 91 -7.90 -12.14 -9.13
N THR A 92 -7.53 -11.73 -7.93
CA THR A 92 -8.46 -11.37 -6.85
C THR A 92 -8.59 -9.86 -6.66
N GLY A 93 -7.63 -9.07 -7.21
CA GLY A 93 -7.37 -7.73 -6.73
C GLY A 93 -6.83 -7.77 -5.29
N LEU A 94 -6.66 -6.60 -4.70
CA LEU A 94 -6.19 -6.49 -3.31
C LEU A 94 -7.17 -7.11 -2.33
N LEU A 95 -6.64 -7.82 -1.34
CA LEU A 95 -7.40 -8.39 -0.24
C LEU A 95 -6.93 -7.78 1.09
N ASN A 96 -7.80 -7.78 2.08
CA ASN A 96 -7.46 -7.28 3.41
C ASN A 96 -6.66 -8.32 4.20
N GLY A 97 -5.79 -7.85 5.08
CA GLY A 97 -5.07 -8.73 6.01
C GLY A 97 -6.02 -9.54 6.88
N GLY A 98 -5.71 -10.81 7.07
CA GLY A 98 -6.55 -11.76 7.79
C GLY A 98 -7.71 -12.34 6.99
N GLN A 99 -7.96 -11.90 5.76
CA GLN A 99 -9.02 -12.46 4.92
C GLN A 99 -8.68 -13.89 4.53
N GLU A 100 -9.61 -14.81 4.79
CA GLU A 100 -9.42 -16.24 4.49
C GLU A 100 -9.62 -16.50 2.99
N ILE A 101 -8.79 -17.38 2.42
CA ILE A 101 -8.93 -17.95 1.09
C ILE A 101 -9.02 -19.45 1.23
N ILE A 102 -10.05 -20.04 0.65
CA ILE A 102 -10.36 -21.45 0.74
C ILE A 102 -10.39 -22.02 -0.66
N VAL A 103 -9.71 -23.12 -0.89
CA VAL A 103 -9.74 -23.81 -2.18
C VAL A 103 -9.98 -25.30 -2.05
N HIS A 104 -10.66 -25.85 -3.03
CA HIS A 104 -10.75 -27.28 -3.27
C HIS A 104 -10.60 -27.55 -4.77
N GLN A 105 -10.31 -28.79 -5.16
CA GLN A 105 -10.25 -29.15 -6.57
C GLN A 105 -11.23 -30.26 -6.93
N GLU A 106 -11.68 -30.21 -8.16
CA GLU A 106 -12.55 -31.21 -8.77
C GLU A 106 -11.82 -31.93 -9.90
N LEU A 107 -11.95 -33.25 -9.90
CA LEU A 107 -11.49 -34.13 -10.97
C LEU A 107 -12.61 -35.01 -11.45
N PRO A 108 -12.63 -35.39 -12.74
CA PRO A 108 -13.58 -36.37 -13.25
C PRO A 108 -13.55 -37.67 -12.44
N ARG A 109 -14.69 -38.21 -12.12
CA ARG A 109 -14.87 -39.49 -11.41
C ARG A 109 -14.30 -39.57 -10.00
N LYS A 110 -13.96 -38.41 -9.38
CA LYS A 110 -13.55 -38.32 -7.98
C LYS A 110 -14.52 -37.47 -7.19
N LEU A 111 -14.53 -37.64 -5.89
CA LEU A 111 -15.16 -36.72 -4.98
C LEU A 111 -14.30 -35.43 -4.93
N ASN A 112 -14.90 -34.30 -4.53
CA ASN A 112 -14.15 -33.10 -4.30
C ASN A 112 -13.02 -33.34 -3.30
N SER A 113 -11.92 -32.64 -3.48
CA SER A 113 -10.81 -32.72 -2.54
C SER A 113 -11.20 -32.15 -1.17
N GLU A 114 -10.37 -32.40 -0.17
CA GLU A 114 -10.36 -31.59 1.05
C GLU A 114 -10.02 -30.13 0.71
N GLU A 115 -10.51 -29.21 1.55
CA GLU A 115 -10.22 -27.79 1.44
C GLU A 115 -8.80 -27.45 1.92
N ALA A 116 -8.05 -26.66 1.14
CA ALA A 116 -6.86 -25.96 1.59
C ALA A 116 -7.24 -24.51 1.95
N LYS A 117 -6.61 -23.95 2.97
CA LYS A 117 -6.94 -22.62 3.51
C LYS A 117 -5.68 -21.84 3.83
N ILE A 118 -5.70 -20.53 3.55
CA ILE A 118 -4.71 -19.57 4.04
C ILE A 118 -5.44 -18.30 4.49
N ASN A 119 -4.77 -17.52 5.30
CA ASN A 119 -5.15 -16.13 5.58
C ASN A 119 -4.16 -15.19 4.87
N VAL A 120 -4.70 -14.14 4.23
CA VAL A 120 -3.87 -13.07 3.65
C VAL A 120 -3.06 -12.42 4.75
N LYS A 121 -1.75 -12.36 4.57
CA LYS A 121 -0.84 -11.79 5.57
C LYS A 121 -0.83 -10.26 5.46
N GLN A 122 -1.13 -9.59 6.56
CA GLN A 122 -1.03 -8.14 6.62
C GLN A 122 0.45 -7.71 6.59
N LEU A 123 0.84 -6.95 5.58
CA LEU A 123 2.14 -6.30 5.57
C LEU A 123 2.23 -5.22 6.65
N PRO A 124 3.38 -5.08 7.32
CA PRO A 124 3.56 -4.05 8.34
C PRO A 124 3.51 -2.65 7.72
N ALA A 125 3.19 -1.64 8.55
CA ALA A 125 3.37 -0.24 8.19
C ALA A 125 4.82 0.05 7.79
N LEU A 126 5.02 1.06 6.94
CA LEU A 126 6.35 1.59 6.64
C LEU A 126 6.96 2.28 7.87
N GLY A 127 8.25 2.53 7.83
CA GLY A 127 8.92 3.37 8.82
C GLY A 127 8.32 4.78 8.87
N VAL A 128 8.61 5.54 9.92
CA VAL A 128 8.18 6.95 10.03
C VAL A 128 8.97 7.77 9.02
N PRO A 129 8.34 8.64 8.19
CA PRO A 129 9.06 9.48 7.25
C PRO A 129 9.88 10.55 7.98
N ARG A 130 10.80 11.20 7.29
CA ARG A 130 11.60 12.29 7.84
C ARG A 130 11.13 13.63 7.27
N ILE A 131 11.05 14.65 8.15
CA ILE A 131 10.86 16.06 7.79
C ILE A 131 12.24 16.72 7.92
N ASP A 132 12.69 17.43 6.90
CA ASP A 132 13.91 18.22 6.95
C ASP A 132 13.65 19.57 7.65
N TYR A 133 14.72 20.33 7.93
CA TYR A 133 14.61 21.62 8.59
C TYR A 133 13.74 22.60 7.79
N VAL A 134 12.80 23.25 8.47
CA VAL A 134 11.90 24.27 7.91
C VAL A 134 11.82 25.44 8.86
N ASP A 135 11.99 26.65 8.36
CA ASP A 135 11.84 27.90 9.13
C ASP A 135 10.79 28.83 8.50
N SER A 136 10.49 29.94 9.16
CA SER A 136 9.46 30.89 8.76
C SER A 136 9.71 31.66 7.46
N SER A 137 10.88 31.48 6.81
CA SER A 137 11.16 32.04 5.48
C SER A 137 10.78 31.07 4.36
N HIS A 138 10.56 29.78 4.69
CA HIS A 138 10.20 28.77 3.72
C HIS A 138 8.69 28.76 3.48
N ASP A 139 8.31 28.57 2.22
CA ASP A 139 6.92 28.36 1.79
C ASP A 139 6.64 26.88 1.45
N ARG A 140 7.63 26.01 1.66
CA ARG A 140 7.60 24.59 1.39
C ARG A 140 8.09 23.79 2.57
N VAL A 141 7.56 22.56 2.68
CA VAL A 141 8.08 21.49 3.53
C VAL A 141 8.58 20.37 2.65
N TRP A 142 9.65 19.69 3.07
CA TRP A 142 10.26 18.58 2.35
C TRP A 142 10.91 17.59 3.31
N GLY A 143 11.30 16.47 2.75
CA GLY A 143 11.93 15.42 3.54
C GLY A 143 12.10 14.12 2.77
N TRP A 144 12.11 13.01 3.50
CA TRP A 144 12.38 11.69 2.99
C TRP A 144 11.31 10.70 3.44
N ALA A 145 10.96 9.79 2.55
CA ALA A 145 10.02 8.72 2.74
C ALA A 145 10.50 7.49 1.94
N ASP A 146 9.80 6.37 2.03
CA ASP A 146 10.10 5.24 1.15
C ASP A 146 9.82 5.62 -0.31
N PRO A 147 10.71 5.27 -1.27
CA PRO A 147 10.50 5.56 -2.68
C PRO A 147 9.12 5.13 -3.18
N GLY A 148 8.39 6.03 -3.83
CA GLY A 148 7.04 5.78 -4.33
C GLY A 148 5.94 5.71 -3.26
N ALA A 149 6.24 5.99 -1.99
CA ALA A 149 5.22 6.06 -0.95
C ALA A 149 4.34 7.31 -1.12
N THR A 150 3.07 7.17 -0.78
CA THR A 150 2.17 8.31 -0.57
C THR A 150 2.48 8.94 0.78
N VAL A 151 2.82 10.22 0.77
CA VAL A 151 3.14 11.03 1.95
C VAL A 151 1.97 11.97 2.22
N ASP A 152 1.37 11.86 3.40
CA ASP A 152 0.25 12.68 3.87
C ASP A 152 0.81 13.76 4.80
N VAL A 153 0.65 15.04 4.40
CA VAL A 153 1.23 16.19 5.09
C VAL A 153 0.14 17.00 5.78
N HIS A 154 0.27 17.19 7.07
CA HIS A 154 -0.63 17.99 7.90
C HIS A 154 0.10 19.22 8.41
N VAL A 155 -0.58 20.37 8.38
CA VAL A 155 -0.13 21.61 9.01
C VAL A 155 -1.21 22.06 9.98
N HIS A 156 -0.87 22.30 11.23
CA HIS A 156 -1.81 22.60 12.33
C HIS A 156 -2.89 21.51 12.50
N GLY A 157 -2.53 20.24 12.27
CA GLY A 157 -3.47 19.10 12.34
C GLY A 157 -4.43 18.98 11.16
N ILE A 158 -4.34 19.86 10.16
CA ILE A 158 -5.19 19.82 8.96
C ILE A 158 -4.39 19.23 7.80
N VAL A 159 -4.96 18.22 7.15
CA VAL A 159 -4.39 17.65 5.91
C VAL A 159 -4.30 18.73 4.85
N ARG A 160 -3.10 19.01 4.35
CA ARG A 160 -2.91 19.93 3.21
C ARG A 160 -3.04 19.20 1.89
N GLN A 161 -2.24 18.17 1.68
CA GLN A 161 -2.23 17.39 0.46
C GLN A 161 -1.41 16.12 0.62
N ASN A 162 -1.72 15.12 -0.20
CA ASN A 162 -0.87 13.95 -0.36
C ASN A 162 0.11 14.19 -1.51
N VAL A 163 1.38 13.83 -1.31
CA VAL A 163 2.43 13.84 -2.33
C VAL A 163 3.03 12.46 -2.47
N ILE A 164 3.60 12.17 -3.63
CA ILE A 164 4.31 10.90 -3.86
C ILE A 164 5.81 11.15 -3.73
N ALA A 165 6.47 10.38 -2.88
CA ALA A 165 7.92 10.39 -2.81
C ALA A 165 8.52 9.88 -4.12
N ASP A 166 9.55 10.54 -4.63
CA ASP A 166 10.21 10.16 -5.87
C ASP A 166 11.00 8.84 -5.76
N GLY A 167 11.64 8.42 -6.85
CA GLY A 167 12.43 7.18 -6.89
C GLY A 167 13.63 7.16 -5.94
N SER A 168 14.07 8.31 -5.42
CA SER A 168 15.10 8.43 -4.38
C SER A 168 14.51 8.49 -2.97
N GLY A 169 13.20 8.62 -2.83
CA GLY A 169 12.49 8.79 -1.57
C GLY A 169 12.30 10.24 -1.14
N ARG A 170 12.63 11.23 -1.99
CA ARG A 170 12.42 12.65 -1.66
C ARG A 170 10.97 13.06 -1.92
N TRP A 171 10.44 13.89 -1.05
CA TRP A 171 9.14 14.50 -1.22
C TRP A 171 9.21 15.99 -0.87
N ASN A 172 8.33 16.80 -1.44
CA ASN A 172 8.16 18.20 -1.09
C ASN A 172 6.72 18.64 -1.35
N LEU A 173 6.26 19.63 -0.56
CA LEU A 173 4.94 20.23 -0.70
C LEU A 173 5.01 21.72 -0.44
N HIS A 174 4.35 22.52 -1.28
CA HIS A 174 4.13 23.93 -1.02
C HIS A 174 3.00 24.09 0.02
N ILE A 175 3.30 24.73 1.14
CA ILE A 175 2.34 24.93 2.26
C ILE A 175 1.97 26.40 2.48
N GLY A 176 2.62 27.32 1.73
CA GLY A 176 2.62 28.76 2.03
C GLY A 176 3.58 29.12 3.15
N GLN A 177 3.72 30.40 3.40
CA GLN A 177 4.53 30.85 4.55
C GLN A 177 3.79 30.60 5.85
N GLU A 178 4.40 29.85 6.73
CA GLU A 178 3.86 29.55 8.06
C GLU A 178 4.65 30.31 9.13
N ARG A 179 3.97 30.69 10.21
CA ARG A 179 4.60 31.32 11.35
C ARG A 179 5.45 30.33 12.14
N GLY A 180 6.41 30.83 12.88
CA GLY A 180 7.18 29.98 13.79
C GLY A 180 6.28 29.22 14.76
N ASN A 181 6.71 28.02 15.11
CA ASN A 181 5.98 27.02 15.89
C ASN A 181 4.74 26.40 15.18
N ALA A 182 4.51 26.69 13.90
CA ALA A 182 3.53 25.94 13.13
C ALA A 182 3.90 24.47 13.15
N ARG A 183 2.98 23.61 13.59
CA ARG A 183 3.19 22.18 13.71
C ARG A 183 3.00 21.49 12.37
N ILE A 184 4.00 20.75 11.94
CA ILE A 184 4.00 19.93 10.74
C ILE A 184 4.01 18.47 11.16
N GLU A 185 3.10 17.69 10.62
CA GLU A 185 2.98 16.26 10.88
C GLU A 185 2.93 15.52 9.56
N VAL A 186 3.67 14.43 9.45
CA VAL A 186 3.81 13.68 8.19
C VAL A 186 3.78 12.19 8.46
N ARG A 187 3.04 11.47 7.66
CA ARG A 187 3.03 10.00 7.64
C ARG A 187 3.09 9.48 6.21
N GLN A 188 3.43 8.22 6.04
CA GLN A 188 3.52 7.59 4.73
C GLN A 188 2.80 6.27 4.66
N MET A 189 2.41 5.88 3.44
CA MET A 189 1.86 4.57 3.16
C MET A 189 2.22 4.09 1.75
N LYS A 190 2.13 2.79 1.52
CA LYS A 190 2.06 2.14 0.20
C LYS A 190 0.83 1.24 0.15
N THR A 191 0.39 0.95 -1.07
CA THR A 191 -0.69 -0.01 -1.31
C THR A 191 -0.49 -1.29 -0.51
N GLY A 192 -1.55 -1.79 0.10
CA GLY A 192 -1.51 -3.01 0.91
C GLY A 192 -0.91 -2.84 2.32
N ARG A 193 -0.41 -1.67 2.69
CA ARG A 193 0.17 -1.39 4.00
C ARG A 193 -0.65 -0.34 4.75
N PRO A 194 -0.75 -0.43 6.08
CA PRO A 194 -1.32 0.64 6.88
C PRO A 194 -0.43 1.90 6.87
N TRP A 195 -0.99 3.03 7.28
CA TRP A 195 -0.23 4.25 7.50
C TRP A 195 0.87 4.04 8.54
N SER A 196 2.03 4.68 8.31
CA SER A 196 3.11 4.74 9.30
C SER A 196 2.70 5.56 10.52
N GLY A 197 3.52 5.55 11.56
CA GLY A 197 3.50 6.57 12.60
C GLY A 197 3.73 7.98 12.02
N MET A 198 3.37 9.02 12.80
CA MET A 198 3.59 10.42 12.44
C MET A 198 5.02 10.86 12.76
N ALA A 199 5.71 11.46 11.78
CA ALA A 199 6.83 12.37 12.05
C ALA A 199 6.26 13.74 12.44
N VAL A 200 6.88 14.42 13.39
CA VAL A 200 6.44 15.73 13.85
C VAL A 200 7.63 16.68 13.83
N SER A 201 7.44 17.89 13.30
CA SER A 201 8.38 19.00 13.36
C SER A 201 7.62 20.30 13.57
N ASN A 202 8.32 21.34 14.03
CA ASN A 202 7.76 22.67 14.10
C ASN A 202 8.57 23.60 13.20
N VAL A 203 7.89 24.55 12.56
CA VAL A 203 8.54 25.64 11.81
C VAL A 203 9.38 26.48 12.78
N VAL A 204 10.67 26.62 12.50
CA VAL A 204 11.55 27.44 13.33
C VAL A 204 11.28 28.90 13.05
N GLN A 205 11.00 29.69 14.08
CA GLN A 205 10.85 31.13 13.93
C GLN A 205 12.23 31.77 13.74
N LEU A 206 12.44 32.41 12.61
CA LEU A 206 13.63 33.24 12.43
C LEU A 206 13.56 34.46 13.35
N PRO A 207 14.70 34.87 13.92
CA PRO A 207 14.74 36.07 14.76
C PRO A 207 14.32 37.29 13.95
N ALA A 208 13.69 38.27 14.62
CA ALA A 208 13.41 39.55 14.00
C ALA A 208 14.72 40.19 13.52
N LEU A 209 14.64 40.89 12.40
CA LEU A 209 15.78 41.71 11.95
C LEU A 209 16.11 42.76 12.99
N GLY A 210 17.40 43.06 13.13
CA GLY A 210 17.83 44.21 13.93
C GLY A 210 17.26 45.51 13.36
N ASN A 211 17.17 46.54 14.22
CA ASN A 211 16.72 47.85 13.77
C ASN A 211 17.68 48.40 12.71
N PRO A 212 17.16 48.99 11.61
CA PRO A 212 18.01 49.74 10.70
C PRO A 212 18.59 50.97 11.41
N SER A 213 19.75 51.41 11.01
CA SER A 213 20.31 52.70 11.49
C SER A 213 20.07 53.79 10.45
N ILE A 214 20.02 55.01 10.89
CA ILE A 214 19.97 56.21 10.05
C ILE A 214 21.22 57.04 10.37
N ASP A 215 21.94 57.41 9.33
CA ASP A 215 23.10 58.29 9.48
C ASP A 215 22.64 59.73 9.84
N GLN A 216 23.48 60.47 10.50
CA GLN A 216 23.14 61.84 10.89
C GLN A 216 22.91 62.74 9.66
N MET A 217 21.81 63.48 9.66
CA MET A 217 21.44 64.40 8.60
C MET A 217 21.57 65.86 9.02
N ASN A 218 21.81 66.74 8.06
CA ASN A 218 21.76 68.18 8.24
C ASN A 218 20.81 68.82 7.21
N THR A 219 20.54 70.13 7.37
CA THR A 219 19.57 70.89 6.56
C THR A 219 19.97 71.05 5.09
N ALA A 220 21.20 70.70 4.70
CA ALA A 220 21.67 70.73 3.31
C ALA A 220 21.54 69.39 2.57
N GLN A 221 21.06 68.34 3.26
CA GLN A 221 20.94 67.02 2.70
C GLN A 221 19.48 66.69 2.30
N ASP A 222 19.32 66.24 1.12
CA ASP A 222 18.04 65.73 0.55
C ASP A 222 17.99 64.22 0.48
N HIS A 223 18.99 63.52 1.05
CA HIS A 223 19.13 62.08 1.05
C HIS A 223 19.23 61.52 2.47
N ILE A 224 18.59 60.38 2.67
CA ILE A 224 18.73 59.58 3.89
C ILE A 224 19.67 58.41 3.59
N TYR A 225 20.69 58.25 4.43
CA TYR A 225 21.61 57.15 4.41
C TYR A 225 21.52 56.34 5.72
N GLY A 226 21.89 55.07 5.65
CA GLY A 226 21.91 54.25 6.85
C GLY A 226 22.24 52.78 6.52
N TRP A 227 22.11 51.93 7.52
CA TRP A 227 22.43 50.52 7.42
C TRP A 227 21.21 49.67 7.76
N ALA A 228 21.00 48.61 7.01
CA ALA A 228 19.97 47.62 7.26
C ALA A 228 20.51 46.21 6.92
N SER A 229 19.77 45.19 7.25
CA SER A 229 20.10 43.85 6.79
C SER A 229 20.11 43.80 5.26
N ALA A 230 21.08 43.09 4.66
CA ALA A 230 21.16 42.96 3.20
C ALA A 230 19.82 42.52 2.62
N TRP A 231 19.41 43.17 1.54
CA TRP A 231 18.16 42.90 0.81
C TRP A 231 16.87 43.16 1.62
N ALA A 232 16.97 43.75 2.84
CA ALA A 232 15.78 44.10 3.61
C ALA A 232 15.02 45.26 2.96
N THR A 233 13.72 45.24 3.03
CA THR A 233 12.87 46.40 2.70
C THR A 233 12.81 47.31 3.89
N VAL A 234 13.28 48.53 3.73
CA VAL A 234 13.25 49.59 4.75
C VAL A 234 12.12 50.54 4.41
N LYS A 235 11.19 50.72 5.37
CA LYS A 235 10.10 51.71 5.25
C LYS A 235 10.53 53.04 5.81
N VAL A 236 10.48 54.08 4.97
CA VAL A 236 10.87 55.43 5.33
C VAL A 236 9.63 56.28 5.65
N HIS A 237 9.61 56.88 6.84
CA HIS A 237 8.58 57.80 7.29
C HIS A 237 9.23 59.11 7.67
N VAL A 238 8.61 60.24 7.28
CA VAL A 238 9.04 61.60 7.68
C VAL A 238 7.88 62.23 8.42
N HIS A 239 8.10 62.70 9.64
CA HIS A 239 7.06 63.23 10.54
C HIS A 239 5.85 62.29 10.70
N GLY A 240 6.12 60.96 10.74
CA GLY A 240 5.07 59.96 10.87
C GLY A 240 4.34 59.62 9.56
N VAL A 241 4.63 60.34 8.46
CA VAL A 241 4.02 60.04 7.14
C VAL A 241 4.90 59.07 6.37
N PHE A 242 4.29 58.00 5.87
CA PHE A 242 4.98 57.06 4.99
C PHE A 242 5.38 57.76 3.68
N ILE A 243 6.64 57.64 3.31
CA ILE A 243 7.17 58.22 2.07
C ILE A 243 7.33 57.13 1.00
N ARG A 244 8.11 56.10 1.31
CA ARG A 244 8.36 55.01 0.36
C ARG A 244 9.07 53.81 1.03
N ASP A 245 9.04 52.70 0.30
CA ASP A 245 9.89 51.55 0.59
C ASP A 245 11.22 51.68 -0.17
N VAL A 246 12.31 51.27 0.48
CA VAL A 246 13.65 51.19 -0.12
C VAL A 246 14.26 49.85 0.21
N GLN A 247 14.82 49.18 -0.79
CA GLN A 247 15.53 47.94 -0.58
C GLN A 247 17.01 48.23 -0.28
N ALA A 248 17.51 47.67 0.83
CA ALA A 248 18.93 47.72 1.14
C ALA A 248 19.70 46.85 0.12
N ASP A 249 20.89 47.31 -0.27
CA ASP A 249 21.77 46.55 -1.16
C ASP A 249 22.43 45.33 -0.47
N GLY A 250 23.19 44.55 -1.23
CA GLY A 250 23.89 43.39 -0.71
C GLY A 250 25.07 43.71 0.22
N SER A 251 25.52 44.99 0.28
CA SER A 251 26.60 45.46 1.15
C SER A 251 26.10 45.92 2.53
N ARG A 252 24.82 45.77 2.81
CA ARG A 252 24.10 46.25 4.00
C ARG A 252 23.97 47.79 4.10
N LYS A 253 24.38 48.52 3.07
CA LYS A 253 24.29 50.00 3.04
C LYS A 253 23.03 50.45 2.33
N MET A 254 22.23 51.28 2.95
CA MET A 254 21.14 51.97 2.28
C MET A 254 21.70 53.20 1.54
N GLY A 255 21.49 53.29 0.26
CA GLY A 255 21.80 54.45 -0.51
C GLY A 255 20.71 54.64 -1.57
N ASN A 256 19.78 55.56 -1.33
CA ASN A 256 18.86 55.99 -2.39
C ASN A 256 18.51 57.47 -2.25
N THR A 257 18.55 58.19 -3.36
CA THR A 257 18.20 59.58 -3.48
C THR A 257 16.72 59.78 -3.19
N LEU A 258 16.38 60.38 -2.04
CA LEU A 258 15.04 60.90 -1.80
C LEU A 258 15.03 62.34 -2.30
N ARG A 259 14.47 62.60 -3.48
CA ARG A 259 14.03 63.94 -3.82
C ARG A 259 12.65 64.13 -3.23
N ILE A 260 12.57 65.04 -2.24
CA ILE A 260 11.31 65.51 -1.64
C ILE A 260 10.72 66.57 -2.56
#